data_65732bb32e6b071039904cad590b67ee
#
_entry.id   65732bb32e6b071039904cad590b67ee
#
_cell.length_a   1.000
_cell.length_b   1.000
_cell.length_c   1.000
_cell.angle_alpha   90.00
_cell.angle_beta   90.00
_cell.angle_gamma   90.00
#
_symmetry.space_group_name_H-M   'P 1'
#
loop_
_entity.id
_entity.type
_entity.pdbx_description
1 polymer ?
#
loop_
_entity_poly.entity_id
_entity_poly.type
_entity_poly.pdbx_seq_one_letter_code
_entity_poly.pdbx_strand_id
1 'polypeptide(L)'
;MFLGASAGAGIPVAAVTDRLRVALSAAVDRFSMTRANADWSKLLRGQRPFVLPQIYPDWIKSFLGGADFQRLRQSSIEVQVALTRPIRFLPVSVSTAIALALYSTEKFWLRTLHGRWPHYAGLRSEHMVINQCATVGEASSLLLASAAAVPITPTHLVGGRAALDGGFYDSIPLPKEPNRTGGDTLVLVTRHRPQRPQIFESQGRIYLQPRAAVPVTNMDCTNPVGVVRTFEQGLSEAEGLRGAAR
;
A
#
# COMPACT_ATOMS: atom_id res chain seq x y z
N MET A 1 6.94 -10.25 -11.39
CA MET A 1 5.68 -9.54 -11.07
C MET A 1 5.79 -8.98 -9.65
N PHE A 2 5.32 -7.76 -9.44
CA PHE A 2 5.08 -7.19 -8.10
C PHE A 2 3.58 -7.05 -7.85
N LEU A 3 3.14 -7.19 -6.61
CA LEU A 3 1.77 -6.95 -6.18
C LEU A 3 1.78 -6.17 -4.86
N GLY A 4 1.03 -5.10 -4.78
CA GLY A 4 0.95 -4.27 -3.58
C GLY A 4 -0.42 -3.63 -3.37
N ALA A 5 -0.67 -3.15 -2.16
CA ALA A 5 -1.85 -2.40 -1.78
C ALA A 5 -1.45 -1.07 -1.14
N SER A 6 -2.26 -0.03 -1.32
CA SER A 6 -2.03 1.30 -0.72
C SER A 6 -0.63 1.84 -1.03
N ALA A 7 0.10 2.36 -0.06
CA ALA A 7 1.50 2.78 -0.24
C ALA A 7 2.40 1.66 -0.78
N GLY A 8 2.11 0.40 -0.39
CA GLY A 8 2.79 -0.79 -0.90
C GLY A 8 2.58 -1.06 -2.39
N ALA A 9 1.61 -0.41 -3.05
CA ALA A 9 1.46 -0.44 -4.51
C ALA A 9 2.34 0.61 -5.20
N GLY A 10 2.57 1.76 -4.56
CA GLY A 10 3.43 2.83 -5.09
C GLY A 10 4.92 2.46 -5.08
N ILE A 11 5.38 1.71 -4.08
CA ILE A 11 6.79 1.32 -3.95
C ILE A 11 7.28 0.49 -5.15
N PRO A 12 6.60 -0.57 -5.61
CA PRO A 12 6.98 -1.29 -6.83
C PRO A 12 7.01 -0.40 -8.08
N VAL A 13 6.06 0.54 -8.21
CA VAL A 13 6.07 1.49 -9.32
C VAL A 13 7.33 2.35 -9.28
N ALA A 14 7.65 2.92 -8.11
CA ALA A 14 8.88 3.72 -7.94
C ALA A 14 10.16 2.87 -8.17
N ALA A 15 10.14 1.57 -7.83
CA ALA A 15 11.26 0.67 -8.09
C ALA A 15 11.45 0.40 -9.59
N VAL A 16 10.37 0.07 -10.30
CA VAL A 16 10.40 -0.21 -11.75
C VAL A 16 10.77 1.01 -12.57
N THR A 17 10.40 2.20 -12.10
CA THR A 17 10.75 3.48 -12.75
C THR A 17 12.11 4.03 -12.33
N ASP A 18 12.84 3.34 -11.43
CA ASP A 18 14.12 3.81 -10.85
C ASP A 18 13.98 5.15 -10.09
N ARG A 19 12.87 5.30 -9.37
CA ARG A 19 12.51 6.52 -8.61
C ARG A 19 12.38 6.32 -7.10
N LEU A 20 12.87 5.20 -6.54
CA LEU A 20 12.74 4.93 -5.10
C LEU A 20 13.30 6.04 -4.20
N ARG A 21 14.49 6.57 -4.54
CA ARG A 21 15.09 7.67 -3.76
C ARG A 21 14.30 8.97 -3.90
N VAL A 22 13.75 9.25 -5.08
CA VAL A 22 12.87 10.41 -5.31
C VAL A 22 11.57 10.27 -4.52
N ALA A 23 10.96 9.08 -4.51
CA ALA A 23 9.77 8.81 -3.73
C ALA A 23 10.03 8.95 -2.21
N LEU A 24 11.21 8.49 -1.74
CA LEU A 24 11.63 8.66 -0.34
C LEU A 24 11.80 10.15 0.02
N SER A 25 12.58 10.89 -0.77
CA SER A 25 12.79 12.33 -0.55
C SER A 25 11.48 13.10 -0.51
N ALA A 26 10.59 12.85 -1.50
CA ALA A 26 9.29 13.50 -1.56
C ALA A 26 8.41 13.20 -0.34
N ALA A 27 8.45 11.97 0.19
CA ALA A 27 7.74 11.63 1.43
C ALA A 27 8.32 12.37 2.63
N VAL A 28 9.64 12.38 2.78
CA VAL A 28 10.35 13.08 3.87
C VAL A 28 10.05 14.59 3.82
N ASP A 29 10.14 15.21 2.65
CA ASP A 29 9.88 16.65 2.47
C ASP A 29 8.43 17.00 2.87
N ARG A 30 7.46 16.21 2.43
CA ARG A 30 6.05 16.45 2.80
C ARG A 30 5.78 16.23 4.28
N PHE A 31 6.37 15.20 4.87
CA PHE A 31 6.20 14.91 6.28
C PHE A 31 6.88 15.95 7.16
N SER A 32 8.03 16.52 6.74
CA SER A 32 8.70 17.59 7.49
C SER A 32 7.87 18.88 7.56
N MET A 33 7.01 19.12 6.57
CA MET A 33 6.09 20.26 6.54
C MET A 33 4.77 19.98 7.27
N THR A 34 4.53 18.74 7.69
CA THR A 34 3.26 18.31 8.30
C THR A 34 3.35 18.38 9.81
N ARG A 35 2.61 19.30 10.44
CA ARG A 35 2.59 19.47 11.91
C ARG A 35 1.60 18.56 12.62
N ALA A 36 0.52 18.14 11.95
CA ALA A 36 -0.52 17.28 12.49
C ALA A 36 -1.17 16.44 11.37
N ASN A 37 -1.58 15.22 11.71
CA ASN A 37 -2.25 14.30 10.75
C ASN A 37 -3.67 14.77 10.39
N ALA A 38 -4.28 15.61 11.21
CA ALA A 38 -5.60 16.17 10.97
C ALA A 38 -5.69 17.62 11.48
N ASP A 39 -6.37 18.48 10.74
CA ASP A 39 -6.79 19.82 11.10
C ASP A 39 -8.31 19.86 11.25
N TRP A 40 -8.77 19.72 12.48
CA TRP A 40 -10.21 19.65 12.78
C TRP A 40 -10.95 20.96 12.50
N SER A 41 -10.25 22.12 12.40
CA SER A 41 -10.87 23.40 12.04
C SER A 41 -11.46 23.37 10.60
N LYS A 42 -10.94 22.49 9.74
CA LYS A 42 -11.44 22.29 8.39
C LYS A 42 -12.86 21.76 8.33
N LEU A 43 -13.31 21.01 9.35
CA LEU A 43 -14.70 20.53 9.42
C LEU A 43 -15.69 21.69 9.48
N LEU A 44 -15.36 22.77 10.17
CA LEU A 44 -16.20 23.98 10.24
C LEU A 44 -16.38 24.64 8.87
N ARG A 45 -15.52 24.32 7.91
CA ARG A 45 -15.55 24.82 6.53
C ARG A 45 -16.10 23.78 5.56
N GLY A 46 -16.65 22.65 6.03
CA GLY A 46 -17.11 21.55 5.19
C GLY A 46 -16.00 20.80 4.45
N GLN A 47 -14.75 20.94 4.90
CA GLN A 47 -13.58 20.31 4.28
C GLN A 47 -13.14 19.07 5.07
N ARG A 48 -12.41 18.15 4.41
CA ARG A 48 -11.81 16.99 5.09
C ARG A 48 -10.66 17.44 6.00
N PRO A 49 -10.62 16.98 7.27
CA PRO A 49 -9.60 17.39 8.23
C PRO A 49 -8.24 16.72 7.97
N PHE A 50 -8.22 15.56 7.31
CA PHE A 50 -7.03 14.74 7.17
C PHE A 50 -6.05 15.27 6.13
N VAL A 51 -4.76 15.15 6.41
CA VAL A 51 -3.66 15.63 5.56
C VAL A 51 -3.29 14.63 4.46
N LEU A 52 -3.48 13.35 4.71
CA LEU A 52 -3.11 12.28 3.80
C LEU A 52 -3.66 12.43 2.36
N PRO A 53 -4.94 12.85 2.15
CA PRO A 53 -5.47 13.10 0.82
C PRO A 53 -4.77 14.20 0.02
N GLN A 54 -3.98 15.04 0.69
CA GLN A 54 -3.19 16.10 0.06
C GLN A 54 -1.76 15.62 -0.26
N ILE A 55 -1.16 14.86 0.66
CA ILE A 55 0.22 14.37 0.52
C ILE A 55 0.31 13.26 -0.53
N TYR A 56 -0.62 12.32 -0.53
CA TYR A 56 -0.51 11.10 -1.33
C TYR A 56 -0.52 11.35 -2.84
N PRO A 57 -1.37 12.24 -3.40
CA PRO A 57 -1.31 12.59 -4.82
C PRO A 57 0.03 13.23 -5.23
N ASP A 58 0.58 14.11 -4.39
CA ASP A 58 1.86 14.75 -4.68
C ASP A 58 3.02 13.78 -4.57
N TRP A 59 2.95 12.85 -3.64
CA TRP A 59 3.91 11.76 -3.53
C TRP A 59 3.91 10.87 -4.77
N ILE A 60 2.75 10.47 -5.29
CA ILE A 60 2.62 9.71 -6.53
C ILE A 60 3.23 10.47 -7.71
N LYS A 61 2.93 11.77 -7.85
CA LYS A 61 3.48 12.61 -8.92
C LYS A 61 5.01 12.68 -8.91
N SER A 62 5.65 12.52 -7.77
CA SER A 62 7.12 12.58 -7.65
C SER A 62 7.83 11.45 -8.39
N PHE A 63 7.20 10.28 -8.54
CA PHE A 63 7.79 9.11 -9.17
C PHE A 63 7.00 8.55 -10.36
N LEU A 64 5.86 9.15 -10.69
CA LEU A 64 5.01 8.73 -11.80
C LEU A 64 4.66 9.93 -12.69
N GLY A 65 5.68 10.52 -13.31
CA GLY A 65 5.54 11.50 -14.38
C GLY A 65 5.37 10.85 -15.75
N GLY A 66 5.23 11.67 -16.80
CA GLY A 66 5.01 11.15 -18.16
C GLY A 66 6.11 10.20 -18.64
N ALA A 67 7.39 10.55 -18.46
CA ALA A 67 8.54 9.72 -18.83
C ALA A 67 8.62 8.46 -17.97
N ASP A 68 8.35 8.56 -16.67
CA ASP A 68 8.38 7.43 -15.74
C ASP A 68 7.24 6.46 -16.05
N PHE A 69 6.07 6.97 -16.43
CA PHE A 69 4.95 6.16 -16.88
C PHE A 69 5.28 5.36 -18.15
N GLN A 70 6.01 5.96 -19.11
CA GLN A 70 6.45 5.22 -20.29
C GLN A 70 7.44 4.10 -19.92
N ARG A 71 8.37 4.34 -18.99
CA ARG A 71 9.26 3.29 -18.46
C ARG A 71 8.47 2.16 -17.82
N LEU A 72 7.44 2.49 -17.00
CA LEU A 72 6.57 1.50 -16.38
C LEU A 72 5.86 0.63 -17.43
N ARG A 73 5.29 1.26 -18.47
CA ARG A 73 4.59 0.53 -19.55
C ARG A 73 5.50 -0.37 -20.37
N GLN A 74 6.75 0.04 -20.58
CA GLN A 74 7.75 -0.72 -21.36
C GLN A 74 8.47 -1.79 -20.52
N SER A 75 8.27 -1.79 -19.22
CA SER A 75 8.91 -2.74 -18.32
C SER A 75 8.40 -4.15 -18.55
N SER A 76 9.33 -5.12 -18.55
CA SER A 76 9.00 -6.55 -18.50
C SER A 76 8.49 -7.00 -17.12
N ILE A 77 8.61 -6.12 -16.11
CA ILE A 77 8.14 -6.39 -14.75
C ILE A 77 6.69 -5.89 -14.64
N GLU A 78 5.76 -6.82 -14.52
CA GLU A 78 4.36 -6.51 -14.26
C GLU A 78 4.18 -6.03 -12.82
N VAL A 79 3.47 -4.91 -12.65
CA VAL A 79 3.08 -4.37 -11.34
C VAL A 79 1.56 -4.42 -11.22
N GLN A 80 1.08 -5.15 -10.23
CA GLN A 80 -0.33 -5.25 -9.89
C GLN A 80 -0.66 -4.41 -8.66
N VAL A 81 -1.80 -3.75 -8.71
CA VAL A 81 -2.35 -2.91 -7.65
C VAL A 81 -3.58 -3.58 -7.09
N ALA A 82 -3.57 -3.93 -5.81
CA ALA A 82 -4.71 -4.52 -5.13
C ALA A 82 -5.73 -3.43 -4.73
N LEU A 83 -6.99 -3.71 -4.98
CA LEU A 83 -8.15 -2.90 -4.60
C LEU A 83 -9.12 -3.74 -3.78
N THR A 84 -9.84 -3.09 -2.87
CA THR A 84 -11.02 -3.66 -2.24
C THR A 84 -12.27 -3.09 -2.89
N ARG A 85 -13.17 -3.95 -3.38
CA ARG A 85 -14.49 -3.54 -3.85
C ARG A 85 -15.45 -3.49 -2.67
N PRO A 86 -16.22 -2.39 -2.53
CA PRO A 86 -17.19 -2.25 -1.46
C PRO A 86 -18.30 -3.31 -1.54
N ILE A 87 -18.99 -3.51 -0.46
CA ILE A 87 -20.12 -4.43 -0.37
C ILE A 87 -21.22 -3.93 -1.32
N ARG A 88 -21.70 -4.82 -2.15
CA ARG A 88 -22.78 -4.51 -3.10
C ARG A 88 -24.04 -4.08 -2.33
N PHE A 89 -24.70 -3.06 -2.81
CA PHE A 89 -25.92 -2.47 -2.22
C PHE A 89 -25.73 -1.64 -0.94
N LEU A 90 -24.50 -1.51 -0.41
CA LEU A 90 -24.24 -0.60 0.71
C LEU A 90 -23.57 0.68 0.23
N PRO A 91 -23.81 1.81 0.90
CA PRO A 91 -23.03 3.04 0.70
C PRO A 91 -21.53 2.78 0.90
N VAL A 92 -20.70 3.46 0.12
CA VAL A 92 -19.25 3.28 0.18
C VAL A 92 -18.68 3.56 1.58
N SER A 93 -19.21 4.59 2.26
CA SER A 93 -18.82 4.93 3.64
C SER A 93 -19.15 3.84 4.65
N VAL A 94 -20.31 3.20 4.52
CA VAL A 94 -20.72 2.07 5.36
C VAL A 94 -19.82 0.86 5.09
N SER A 95 -19.57 0.56 3.81
CA SER A 95 -18.64 -0.51 3.41
C SER A 95 -17.24 -0.26 3.97
N THR A 96 -16.77 1.01 3.97
CA THR A 96 -15.48 1.37 4.55
C THR A 96 -15.46 1.18 6.07
N ALA A 97 -16.52 1.57 6.78
CA ALA A 97 -16.61 1.38 8.22
C ALA A 97 -16.56 -0.11 8.61
N ILE A 98 -17.29 -0.95 7.88
CA ILE A 98 -17.25 -2.41 8.05
C ILE A 98 -15.84 -2.94 7.75
N ALA A 99 -15.25 -2.54 6.62
CA ALA A 99 -13.91 -2.96 6.23
C ALA A 99 -12.85 -2.58 7.28
N LEU A 100 -12.92 -1.36 7.81
CA LEU A 100 -12.03 -0.88 8.86
C LEU A 100 -12.21 -1.63 10.18
N ALA A 101 -13.44 -1.95 10.56
CA ALA A 101 -13.73 -2.74 11.75
C ALA A 101 -13.15 -4.16 11.63
N LEU A 102 -13.37 -4.84 10.50
CA LEU A 102 -12.84 -6.17 10.22
C LEU A 102 -11.30 -6.16 10.19
N TYR A 103 -10.72 -5.20 9.46
CA TYR A 103 -9.27 -5.01 9.40
C TYR A 103 -8.66 -4.82 10.80
N SER A 104 -9.29 -3.97 11.62
CA SER A 104 -8.81 -3.71 12.98
C SER A 104 -8.90 -4.94 13.86
N THR A 105 -10.01 -5.68 13.78
CA THR A 105 -10.20 -6.93 14.52
C THR A 105 -9.15 -7.96 14.13
N GLU A 106 -8.97 -8.23 12.84
CA GLU A 106 -8.01 -9.21 12.36
C GLU A 106 -6.57 -8.81 12.68
N LYS A 107 -6.24 -7.53 12.53
CA LYS A 107 -4.87 -7.05 12.70
C LYS A 107 -4.43 -6.90 14.16
N PHE A 108 -5.32 -6.40 15.03
CA PHE A 108 -4.95 -6.06 16.40
C PHE A 108 -5.36 -7.13 17.40
N TRP A 109 -6.50 -7.77 17.21
CA TRP A 109 -7.02 -8.79 18.13
C TRP A 109 -6.61 -10.19 17.73
N LEU A 110 -6.89 -10.60 16.51
CA LEU A 110 -6.61 -11.96 16.04
C LEU A 110 -5.17 -12.12 15.55
N ARG A 111 -4.47 -11.02 15.24
CA ARG A 111 -3.08 -10.99 14.74
C ARG A 111 -2.86 -11.91 13.53
N THR A 112 -3.88 -12.06 12.69
CA THR A 112 -3.80 -12.89 11.48
C THR A 112 -2.76 -12.34 10.50
N LEU A 113 -2.19 -13.21 9.70
CA LEU A 113 -1.27 -12.83 8.64
C LEU A 113 -2.04 -12.24 7.46
N HIS A 114 -3.11 -12.92 7.06
CA HIS A 114 -4.00 -12.55 5.97
C HIS A 114 -5.42 -12.33 6.46
N GLY A 115 -6.15 -11.44 5.78
CA GLY A 115 -7.56 -11.21 6.03
C GLY A 115 -8.41 -12.42 5.62
N ARG A 116 -9.35 -12.82 6.49
CA ARG A 116 -10.29 -13.91 6.23
C ARG A 116 -11.73 -13.42 6.20
N TRP A 117 -12.08 -12.52 7.08
CA TRP A 117 -13.45 -12.07 7.32
C TRP A 117 -14.00 -11.09 6.28
N PRO A 118 -13.18 -10.26 5.60
CA PRO A 118 -13.67 -9.35 4.57
C PRO A 118 -14.46 -10.06 3.46
N HIS A 119 -14.04 -11.27 3.08
CA HIS A 119 -14.74 -12.08 2.09
C HIS A 119 -16.17 -12.43 2.54
N TYR A 120 -16.34 -12.88 3.78
CA TYR A 120 -17.65 -13.25 4.33
C TYR A 120 -18.58 -12.05 4.52
N ALA A 121 -18.03 -10.86 4.72
CA ALA A 121 -18.78 -9.61 4.78
C ALA A 121 -19.23 -9.10 3.39
N GLY A 122 -18.80 -9.76 2.29
CA GLY A 122 -19.17 -9.38 0.93
C GLY A 122 -18.22 -8.38 0.27
N LEU A 123 -17.10 -8.04 0.92
CA LEU A 123 -16.00 -7.31 0.29
C LEU A 123 -15.31 -8.23 -0.72
N ARG A 124 -14.73 -7.66 -1.79
CA ARG A 124 -14.04 -8.43 -2.83
C ARG A 124 -12.67 -7.82 -3.12
N SER A 125 -11.66 -8.67 -3.29
CA SER A 125 -10.36 -8.27 -3.80
C SER A 125 -10.35 -8.24 -5.31
N GLU A 126 -9.78 -7.18 -5.88
CA GLU A 126 -9.51 -7.06 -7.31
C GLU A 126 -8.07 -6.58 -7.50
N HIS A 127 -7.37 -7.16 -8.47
CA HIS A 127 -6.00 -6.78 -8.82
C HIS A 127 -6.00 -6.20 -10.22
N MET A 128 -5.38 -5.04 -10.39
CA MET A 128 -5.30 -4.33 -11.66
C MET A 128 -3.83 -4.15 -12.06
N VAL A 129 -3.51 -4.43 -13.31
CA VAL A 129 -2.14 -4.28 -13.85
C VAL A 129 -1.94 -2.82 -14.25
N ILE A 130 -1.13 -2.08 -13.48
CA ILE A 130 -0.92 -0.65 -13.71
C ILE A 130 -0.14 -0.36 -15.00
N ASN A 131 0.69 -1.31 -15.46
CA ASN A 131 1.39 -1.20 -16.76
C ASN A 131 0.43 -1.08 -17.94
N GLN A 132 -0.82 -1.57 -17.81
CA GLN A 132 -1.85 -1.57 -18.86
C GLN A 132 -2.71 -0.30 -18.87
N CYS A 133 -2.53 0.61 -17.93
CA CYS A 133 -3.22 1.90 -17.94
C CYS A 133 -2.93 2.66 -19.24
N ALA A 134 -3.93 3.32 -19.81
CA ALA A 134 -3.78 4.08 -21.04
C ALA A 134 -3.04 5.40 -20.83
N THR A 135 -3.22 6.02 -19.66
CA THR A 135 -2.66 7.33 -19.33
C THR A 135 -2.02 7.34 -17.93
N VAL A 136 -1.11 8.30 -17.71
CA VAL A 136 -0.52 8.58 -16.39
C VAL A 136 -1.61 8.97 -15.37
N GLY A 137 -2.66 9.64 -15.81
CA GLY A 137 -3.81 10.01 -14.97
C GLY A 137 -4.58 8.78 -14.48
N GLU A 138 -4.79 7.79 -15.34
CA GLU A 138 -5.42 6.52 -14.99
C GLU A 138 -4.57 5.73 -14.00
N ALA A 139 -3.25 5.63 -14.25
CA ALA A 139 -2.32 4.96 -13.35
C ALA A 139 -2.25 5.63 -11.96
N SER A 140 -2.22 6.98 -11.92
CA SER A 140 -2.28 7.73 -10.67
C SER A 140 -3.59 7.52 -9.94
N SER A 141 -4.73 7.53 -10.66
CA SER A 141 -6.05 7.27 -10.10
C SER A 141 -6.17 5.86 -9.52
N LEU A 142 -5.53 4.87 -10.15
CA LEU A 142 -5.49 3.51 -9.66
C LEU A 142 -4.72 3.40 -8.33
N LEU A 143 -3.56 4.07 -8.21
CA LEU A 143 -2.81 4.13 -6.95
C LEU A 143 -3.59 4.85 -5.84
N LEU A 144 -4.26 5.97 -6.17
CA LEU A 144 -5.11 6.69 -5.23
C LEU A 144 -6.30 5.83 -4.76
N ALA A 145 -6.90 5.07 -5.67
CA ALA A 145 -7.99 4.16 -5.36
C ALA A 145 -7.55 3.03 -4.43
N SER A 146 -6.32 2.53 -4.61
CA SER A 146 -5.71 1.50 -3.74
C SER A 146 -5.40 2.00 -2.32
N ALA A 147 -5.46 3.31 -2.09
CA ALA A 147 -5.28 3.94 -0.77
C ALA A 147 -6.55 4.64 -0.27
N ALA A 148 -7.72 4.36 -0.87
CA ALA A 148 -8.95 5.07 -0.56
C ALA A 148 -9.62 4.55 0.71
N ALA A 149 -9.81 5.45 1.69
CA ALA A 149 -10.48 5.18 2.97
C ALA A 149 -11.56 6.27 3.23
N VAL A 150 -12.74 6.12 2.61
CA VAL A 150 -13.86 7.06 2.75
C VAL A 150 -14.43 7.04 4.17
N PRO A 151 -14.65 8.17 4.85
CA PRO A 151 -14.63 9.56 4.36
C PRO A 151 -13.27 10.27 4.50
N ILE A 152 -12.23 9.60 5.02
CA ILE A 152 -10.89 10.20 5.20
C ILE A 152 -10.36 10.69 3.87
N THR A 153 -10.40 9.83 2.84
CA THR A 153 -10.07 10.18 1.46
C THR A 153 -11.33 10.37 0.62
N PRO A 154 -11.23 10.98 -0.58
CA PRO A 154 -12.29 10.95 -1.57
C PRO A 154 -12.62 9.51 -2.02
N THR A 155 -13.83 9.34 -2.58
CA THR A 155 -14.17 8.13 -3.32
C THR A 155 -13.45 8.15 -4.67
N HIS A 156 -12.78 7.07 -5.00
CA HIS A 156 -12.16 6.87 -6.31
C HIS A 156 -12.92 5.80 -7.09
N LEU A 157 -13.07 6.04 -8.40
CA LEU A 157 -13.70 5.08 -9.31
C LEU A 157 -12.62 4.44 -10.20
N VAL A 158 -12.67 3.13 -10.32
CA VAL A 158 -11.83 2.36 -11.23
C VAL A 158 -12.74 1.46 -12.06
N GLY A 159 -12.71 1.64 -13.39
CA GLY A 159 -13.66 0.97 -14.29
C GLY A 159 -15.11 1.34 -13.97
N GLY A 160 -15.41 2.59 -13.63
CA GLY A 160 -16.75 3.08 -13.28
C GLY A 160 -17.28 2.60 -11.93
N ARG A 161 -16.53 1.84 -11.15
CA ARG A 161 -16.95 1.28 -9.86
C ARG A 161 -16.09 1.83 -8.73
N ALA A 162 -16.73 2.11 -7.58
CA ALA A 162 -16.01 2.53 -6.39
C ALA A 162 -14.96 1.51 -5.94
N ALA A 163 -13.84 2.02 -5.45
CA ALA A 163 -12.76 1.23 -4.88
C ALA A 163 -12.37 1.77 -3.51
N LEU A 164 -11.89 0.89 -2.66
CA LEU A 164 -11.34 1.15 -1.34
C LEU A 164 -9.90 0.64 -1.27
N ASP A 165 -9.20 1.04 -0.23
CA ASP A 165 -7.84 0.58 0.06
C ASP A 165 -7.75 -0.96 -0.03
N GLY A 166 -6.80 -1.44 -0.83
CA GLY A 166 -6.59 -2.87 -1.03
C GLY A 166 -6.29 -3.62 0.25
N GLY A 167 -5.66 -2.94 1.22
CA GLY A 167 -5.36 -3.48 2.54
C GLY A 167 -6.58 -3.75 3.41
N PHE A 168 -7.76 -3.22 3.07
CA PHE A 168 -9.00 -3.55 3.77
C PHE A 168 -9.49 -4.96 3.51
N TYR A 169 -9.16 -5.54 2.35
CA TYR A 169 -9.43 -6.95 2.10
C TYR A 169 -8.30 -7.82 2.64
N ASP A 170 -7.08 -7.51 2.26
CA ASP A 170 -5.87 -8.15 2.80
C ASP A 170 -4.71 -7.15 2.77
N SER A 171 -4.13 -6.88 3.95
CA SER A 171 -2.98 -5.97 4.07
C SER A 171 -1.69 -6.54 3.44
N ILE A 172 -1.70 -7.81 3.10
CA ILE A 172 -0.62 -8.53 2.42
C ILE A 172 -1.24 -9.23 1.21
N PRO A 173 -1.59 -8.50 0.13
CA PRO A 173 -2.29 -9.09 -0.98
C PRO A 173 -1.43 -10.18 -1.64
N LEU A 174 -2.08 -11.29 -1.96
CA LEU A 174 -1.46 -12.43 -2.63
C LEU A 174 -2.02 -12.58 -4.04
N PRO A 175 -1.21 -13.02 -5.01
CA PRO A 175 -1.70 -13.32 -6.34
C PRO A 175 -2.80 -14.39 -6.28
N LYS A 176 -3.84 -14.21 -7.08
CA LYS A 176 -4.99 -15.15 -7.15
C LYS A 176 -4.60 -16.50 -7.76
N GLU A 177 -3.64 -16.48 -8.66
CA GLU A 177 -3.14 -17.68 -9.31
C GLU A 177 -1.75 -18.02 -8.78
N PRO A 178 -1.41 -19.31 -8.65
CA PRO A 178 -0.04 -19.71 -8.40
C PRO A 178 0.87 -19.15 -9.50
N ASN A 179 2.11 -18.89 -9.13
CA ASN A 179 3.08 -18.28 -10.06
C ASN A 179 3.20 -19.10 -11.35
N ARG A 180 2.73 -18.54 -12.47
CA ARG A 180 2.72 -19.19 -13.80
C ARG A 180 4.13 -19.56 -14.28
N THR A 181 5.16 -18.96 -13.71
CA THR A 181 6.58 -19.15 -14.09
C THR A 181 7.30 -20.15 -13.22
N GLY A 182 6.64 -20.81 -12.26
CA GLY A 182 7.23 -21.83 -11.40
C GLY A 182 8.25 -21.32 -10.37
N GLY A 183 8.39 -20.00 -10.22
CA GLY A 183 9.30 -19.39 -9.24
C GLY A 183 8.66 -19.19 -7.86
N ASP A 184 9.49 -18.98 -6.85
CA ASP A 184 9.06 -18.73 -5.48
C ASP A 184 8.37 -17.36 -5.33
N THR A 185 7.40 -17.29 -4.44
CA THR A 185 6.75 -16.03 -4.06
C THR A 185 7.38 -15.51 -2.78
N LEU A 186 8.08 -14.38 -2.89
CA LEU A 186 8.59 -13.63 -1.74
C LEU A 186 7.55 -12.59 -1.30
N VAL A 187 7.15 -12.65 -0.04
CA VAL A 187 6.19 -11.73 0.56
C VAL A 187 6.91 -10.82 1.55
N LEU A 188 6.98 -9.54 1.22
CA LEU A 188 7.56 -8.52 2.10
C LEU A 188 6.47 -7.99 3.03
N VAL A 189 6.68 -8.12 4.34
CA VAL A 189 5.76 -7.58 5.35
C VAL A 189 6.44 -6.49 6.15
N THR A 190 5.73 -5.38 6.38
CA THR A 190 6.27 -4.22 7.09
C THR A 190 6.11 -4.33 8.61
N ARG A 191 5.25 -5.22 9.10
CA ARG A 191 5.00 -5.41 10.53
C ARG A 191 5.91 -6.50 11.10
N HIS A 192 6.71 -6.15 12.09
CA HIS A 192 7.45 -7.11 12.91
C HIS A 192 6.49 -7.95 13.76
N ARG A 193 6.69 -9.27 13.76
CA ARG A 193 5.99 -10.26 14.58
C ARG A 193 7.00 -11.04 15.41
N PRO A 194 7.17 -10.70 16.70
CA PRO A 194 8.22 -11.31 17.53
C PRO A 194 8.16 -12.84 17.64
N GLN A 195 6.97 -13.42 17.41
CA GLN A 195 6.74 -14.87 17.49
C GLN A 195 7.19 -15.61 16.23
N ARG A 196 7.66 -14.92 15.19
CA ARG A 196 8.12 -15.50 13.95
C ARG A 196 9.56 -15.09 13.66
N PRO A 197 10.37 -15.94 13.03
CA PRO A 197 11.71 -15.56 12.58
C PRO A 197 11.61 -14.48 11.48
N GLN A 198 12.74 -13.84 11.18
CA GLN A 198 12.80 -12.82 10.12
C GLN A 198 12.35 -13.36 8.76
N ILE A 199 12.79 -14.59 8.45
CA ILE A 199 12.35 -15.34 7.26
C ILE A 199 11.56 -16.55 7.75
N PHE A 200 10.38 -16.76 7.18
CA PHE A 200 9.56 -17.92 7.49
C PHE A 200 8.72 -18.33 6.29
N GLU A 201 8.37 -19.59 6.23
CA GLU A 201 7.45 -20.11 5.23
C GLU A 201 6.02 -20.20 5.76
N SER A 202 5.07 -19.88 4.90
CA SER A 202 3.64 -20.08 5.17
C SER A 202 2.89 -20.28 3.86
N GLN A 203 2.07 -21.30 3.77
CA GLN A 203 1.25 -21.61 2.60
C GLN A 203 2.05 -21.66 1.28
N GLY A 204 3.24 -22.27 1.32
CA GLY A 204 4.12 -22.41 0.15
C GLY A 204 4.73 -21.10 -0.35
N ARG A 205 4.86 -20.08 0.52
CA ARG A 205 5.47 -18.78 0.21
C ARG A 205 6.49 -18.41 1.25
N ILE A 206 7.53 -17.71 0.84
CA ILE A 206 8.58 -17.19 1.70
C ILE A 206 8.18 -15.79 2.17
N TYR A 207 8.14 -15.57 3.46
CA TYR A 207 7.85 -14.27 4.07
C TYR A 207 9.11 -13.68 4.68
N LEU A 208 9.32 -12.39 4.41
CA LEU A 208 10.37 -11.60 5.00
C LEU A 208 9.76 -10.45 5.80
N GLN A 209 10.09 -10.39 7.08
CA GLN A 209 9.67 -9.33 8.00
C GLN A 209 10.88 -8.57 8.55
N PRO A 210 10.72 -7.33 9.04
CA PRO A 210 11.76 -6.61 9.75
C PRO A 210 12.24 -7.38 10.99
N ARG A 211 13.53 -7.29 11.31
CA ARG A 211 14.10 -7.88 12.55
C ARG A 211 13.53 -7.25 13.81
N ALA A 212 13.19 -5.97 13.73
CA ALA A 212 12.58 -5.20 14.81
C ALA A 212 11.39 -4.37 14.29
N ALA A 213 10.59 -3.83 15.20
CA ALA A 213 9.52 -2.90 14.83
C ALA A 213 10.09 -1.67 14.13
N VAL A 214 9.50 -1.30 13.00
CA VAL A 214 9.88 -0.08 12.28
C VAL A 214 9.43 1.16 13.06
N PRO A 215 10.24 2.26 13.06
CA PRO A 215 9.97 3.45 13.84
C PRO A 215 8.91 4.39 13.24
N VAL A 216 7.93 3.83 12.55
CA VAL A 216 6.79 4.55 11.97
C VAL A 216 5.48 3.85 12.31
N THR A 217 4.40 4.62 12.37
CA THR A 217 3.04 4.09 12.52
C THR A 217 2.22 4.33 11.25
N ASN A 218 1.18 3.53 11.05
CA ASN A 218 0.30 3.69 9.90
C ASN A 218 -0.37 5.07 9.93
N MET A 219 -0.41 5.73 8.78
CA MET A 219 -1.07 7.03 8.57
C MET A 219 -0.47 8.20 9.35
N ASP A 220 0.69 8.03 9.99
CA ASP A 220 1.41 9.13 10.61
C ASP A 220 2.29 9.83 9.58
N CYS A 221 1.87 11.03 9.19
CA CYS A 221 2.58 11.91 8.24
C CYS A 221 3.42 12.98 8.95
N THR A 222 3.66 12.87 10.27
CA THR A 222 4.38 13.88 11.07
C THR A 222 5.79 13.43 11.46
N ASN A 223 6.20 12.23 11.03
CA ASN A 223 7.47 11.62 11.46
C ASN A 223 8.43 11.38 10.27
N PRO A 224 9.04 12.44 9.69
CA PRO A 224 10.00 12.29 8.59
C PRO A 224 11.25 11.50 8.98
N VAL A 225 11.73 11.67 10.21
CA VAL A 225 12.89 10.95 10.74
C VAL A 225 12.62 9.45 10.81
N GLY A 226 11.42 9.06 11.24
CA GLY A 226 11.00 7.66 11.29
C GLY A 226 10.98 7.03 9.89
N VAL A 227 10.57 7.78 8.87
CA VAL A 227 10.58 7.30 7.47
C VAL A 227 12.00 6.99 7.01
N VAL A 228 12.95 7.91 7.24
CA VAL A 228 14.37 7.71 6.89
C VAL A 228 14.94 6.49 7.62
N ARG A 229 14.75 6.40 8.92
CA ARG A 229 15.23 5.27 9.73
C ARG A 229 14.63 3.93 9.29
N THR A 230 13.34 3.92 8.90
CA THR A 230 12.69 2.72 8.37
C THR A 230 13.34 2.27 7.06
N PHE A 231 13.66 3.21 6.18
CA PHE A 231 14.35 2.92 4.91
C PHE A 231 15.76 2.38 5.16
N GLU A 232 16.53 3.02 6.04
CA GLU A 232 17.89 2.61 6.41
C GLU A 232 17.90 1.22 7.08
N GLN A 233 16.94 0.95 7.97
CA GLN A 233 16.75 -0.37 8.56
C GLN A 233 16.54 -1.43 7.47
N GLY A 234 15.60 -1.18 6.53
CA GLY A 234 15.32 -2.11 5.44
C GLY A 234 16.54 -2.36 4.55
N LEU A 235 17.31 -1.31 4.24
CA LEU A 235 18.53 -1.41 3.43
C LEU A 235 19.58 -2.26 4.14
N SER A 236 19.88 -1.97 5.40
CA SER A 236 20.86 -2.71 6.22
C SER A 236 20.47 -4.18 6.38
N GLU A 237 19.19 -4.46 6.61
CA GLU A 237 18.69 -5.84 6.73
C GLU A 237 18.81 -6.60 5.41
N ALA A 238 18.54 -5.96 4.27
CA ALA A 238 18.68 -6.57 2.95
C ALA A 238 20.14 -6.86 2.60
N GLU A 239 21.07 -5.97 2.95
CA GLU A 239 22.53 -6.18 2.77
C GLU A 239 23.02 -7.36 3.61
N GLY A 240 22.55 -7.48 4.86
CA GLY A 240 22.88 -8.62 5.73
C GLY A 240 22.40 -9.96 5.13
N LEU A 241 21.23 -9.99 4.51
CA LEU A 241 20.71 -11.19 3.84
C LEU A 241 21.53 -11.57 2.58
N ARG A 242 21.97 -10.58 1.80
CA ARG A 242 22.86 -10.85 0.63
C ARG A 242 24.21 -11.43 1.06
N GLY A 243 24.77 -10.98 2.19
CA GLY A 243 26.01 -11.50 2.73
C GLY A 243 25.90 -12.95 3.22
N ALA A 244 24.75 -13.34 3.78
CA ALA A 244 24.50 -14.69 4.26
C ALA A 244 24.18 -15.71 3.15
N ALA A 245 23.83 -15.26 1.95
CA ALA A 245 23.52 -16.09 0.78
C ALA A 245 24.73 -16.38 -0.13
N ARG A 246 25.91 -15.86 0.22
CA ARG A 246 27.21 -16.14 -0.42
C ARG A 246 28.02 -17.11 0.42
#